data_0cf342caa6638dcfeec7994456bb5501
#
_entry.id   0cf342caa6638dcfeec7994456bb5501
#
_cell.length_a   1.000
_cell.length_b   1.000
_cell.length_c   1.000
_cell.angle_alpha   90.00
_cell.angle_beta   90.00
_cell.angle_gamma   90.00
#
_symmetry.space_group_name_H-M   'P 1'
#
loop_
_entity.id
_entity.type
_entity.pdbx_description
1 polymer ?
#
loop_
_entity_poly.entity_id
_entity_poly.type
_entity_poly.pdbx_seq_one_letter_code
_entity_poly.pdbx_strand_id
1 'polypeptide(L)'
;MFVSTRRTFLKAAGAATVAAPCALAQTQAQAPKITTAQLGDNLYLLGGAGGNVVARTGADGVVLVDGGLAENADALAQAVAALPNGGPVRTLFNTHWHPEQTGSNEKLGMAGVTIIAQENTRLWLQQNITWPWNGRKFKKLAKVAQPNKTFYDKGTLDPGIRYGYISDAAHTDGDLYVYFPQQNILAVGDAAYGQGWPVVDWWTGGWIGGIVGGLQRIRSVANKETKIVPGVGPVLTYADIAAQLDMYGNIYDRLNQMINKGHSPSEAVAAKPAKEYEAKMGNPDEFIRRSFESLWAYLSPDA
;
A
#
# COMPACT_ATOMS: atom_id res chain seq x y z
N MET A 1 55.63 22.84 68.05
CA MET A 1 55.90 21.97 69.21
C MET A 1 55.25 20.62 68.90
N PHE A 2 56.07 19.61 68.70
CA PHE A 2 55.91 18.16 68.81
C PHE A 2 54.64 17.50 68.24
N VAL A 3 54.79 16.67 67.22
CA VAL A 3 55.16 15.23 67.16
C VAL A 3 53.92 14.33 67.39
N SER A 4 53.48 13.46 66.54
CA SER A 4 54.02 12.11 66.22
C SER A 4 53.06 11.33 65.30
N THR A 5 53.59 10.86 64.23
CA THR A 5 53.41 9.57 63.58
C THR A 5 52.44 8.53 64.16
N ARG A 6 51.62 7.92 63.34
CA ARG A 6 51.52 6.44 63.22
C ARG A 6 50.99 6.00 61.87
N ARG A 7 51.84 5.30 61.13
CA ARG A 7 51.53 4.50 59.99
C ARG A 7 50.67 3.30 60.43
N THR A 8 49.57 3.04 59.73
CA THR A 8 48.96 1.71 59.77
C THR A 8 48.73 1.27 58.32
N PHE A 9 49.45 0.25 57.93
CA PHE A 9 49.32 -0.49 56.67
C PHE A 9 47.96 -1.20 56.66
N LEU A 10 47.09 -0.91 55.72
CA LEU A 10 45.97 -1.76 55.38
C LEU A 10 46.20 -2.36 53.99
N LYS A 11 46.34 -3.64 53.96
CA LYS A 11 46.43 -4.48 52.77
C LYS A 11 45.09 -4.40 52.07
N ALA A 12 45.04 -3.78 50.87
CA ALA A 12 43.92 -3.84 49.96
C ALA A 12 44.00 -5.18 49.18
N ALA A 13 43.10 -6.11 49.50
CA ALA A 13 42.87 -7.27 48.67
C ALA A 13 42.13 -6.80 47.40
N GLY A 14 42.79 -6.87 46.24
CA GLY A 14 42.19 -6.55 44.94
C GLY A 14 41.20 -7.65 44.56
N ALA A 15 39.92 -7.33 44.61
CA ALA A 15 38.89 -8.13 43.94
C ALA A 15 38.86 -7.74 42.46
N ALA A 16 39.38 -8.59 41.62
CA ALA A 16 39.22 -8.47 40.17
C ALA A 16 37.78 -8.79 39.82
N THR A 17 36.98 -7.77 39.59
CA THR A 17 35.67 -7.94 38.95
C THR A 17 35.86 -8.26 37.48
N VAL A 18 35.70 -9.52 37.10
CA VAL A 18 35.58 -9.96 35.74
C VAL A 18 34.24 -9.41 35.22
N ALA A 19 34.28 -8.30 34.46
CA ALA A 19 33.12 -7.83 33.72
C ALA A 19 32.85 -8.83 32.58
N ALA A 20 31.82 -9.65 32.74
CA ALA A 20 31.31 -10.46 31.65
C ALA A 20 30.74 -9.51 30.56
N PRO A 21 31.11 -9.68 29.27
CA PRO A 21 30.50 -8.94 28.23
C PRO A 21 29.01 -9.28 28.19
N CYS A 22 28.17 -8.31 28.49
CA CYS A 22 26.73 -8.40 28.25
C CYS A 22 26.54 -8.44 26.69
N ALA A 23 26.45 -9.64 26.14
CA ALA A 23 26.06 -9.84 24.79
C ALA A 23 24.61 -9.34 24.67
N LEU A 24 24.42 -8.12 24.13
CA LEU A 24 23.14 -7.67 23.67
C LEU A 24 22.71 -8.65 22.56
N ALA A 25 21.86 -9.59 22.92
CA ALA A 25 21.15 -10.41 21.97
C ALA A 25 20.33 -9.44 21.09
N GLN A 26 20.86 -9.11 19.92
CA GLN A 26 20.05 -8.52 18.86
C GLN A 26 18.97 -9.54 18.56
N THR A 27 17.77 -9.30 19.03
CA THR A 27 16.57 -9.97 18.52
C THR A 27 16.52 -9.67 17.04
N GLN A 28 17.02 -10.60 16.22
CA GLN A 28 16.79 -10.55 14.78
C GLN A 28 15.28 -10.60 14.62
N ALA A 29 14.72 -9.49 14.12
CA ALA A 29 13.32 -9.45 13.73
C ALA A 29 13.13 -10.62 12.75
N GLN A 30 12.24 -11.54 13.13
CA GLN A 30 11.97 -12.72 12.32
C GLN A 30 11.46 -12.23 10.96
N ALA A 31 12.05 -12.68 9.86
CA ALA A 31 11.63 -12.31 8.51
C ALA A 31 10.12 -12.55 8.38
N PRO A 32 9.36 -11.65 7.76
CA PRO A 32 7.92 -11.77 7.62
C PRO A 32 7.58 -13.08 6.92
N LYS A 33 6.61 -13.80 7.45
CA LYS A 33 6.12 -15.03 6.82
C LYS A 33 5.23 -14.67 5.64
N ILE A 34 5.75 -14.81 4.43
CA ILE A 34 4.94 -14.68 3.23
C ILE A 34 4.01 -15.89 3.12
N THR A 35 2.72 -15.63 3.01
CA THR A 35 1.70 -16.65 2.77
C THR A 35 1.40 -16.72 1.28
N THR A 36 1.06 -17.90 0.78
CA THR A 36 0.73 -18.10 -0.64
C THR A 36 -0.62 -18.79 -0.74
N ALA A 37 -1.51 -18.24 -1.56
CA ALA A 37 -2.79 -18.84 -1.94
C ALA A 37 -2.92 -18.88 -3.46
N GLN A 38 -3.37 -19.97 -4.02
CA GLN A 38 -3.63 -20.08 -5.46
C GLN A 38 -4.96 -19.41 -5.80
N LEU A 39 -4.94 -18.47 -6.76
CA LEU A 39 -6.14 -17.79 -7.27
C LEU A 39 -6.72 -18.47 -8.52
N GLY A 40 -5.85 -19.09 -9.31
CA GLY A 40 -6.16 -19.77 -10.55
C GLY A 40 -4.92 -20.41 -11.13
N ASP A 41 -5.00 -20.96 -12.35
CA ASP A 41 -3.85 -21.57 -13.02
C ASP A 41 -2.71 -20.56 -13.16
N ASN A 42 -1.54 -20.91 -12.60
CA ASN A 42 -0.33 -20.09 -12.61
C ASN A 42 -0.51 -18.65 -12.03
N LEU A 43 -1.52 -18.45 -11.21
CA LEU A 43 -1.81 -17.17 -10.57
C LEU A 43 -1.96 -17.34 -9.06
N TYR A 44 -1.21 -16.55 -8.30
CA TYR A 44 -1.07 -16.68 -6.85
C TYR A 44 -1.23 -15.32 -6.16
N LEU A 45 -1.81 -15.36 -4.97
CA LEU A 45 -1.83 -14.26 -4.01
C LEU A 45 -0.75 -14.51 -2.96
N LEU A 46 0.13 -13.55 -2.78
CA LEU A 46 1.16 -13.53 -1.75
C LEU A 46 0.78 -12.47 -0.70
N GLY A 47 0.51 -12.92 0.52
CA GLY A 47 0.22 -12.06 1.66
C GLY A 47 1.41 -11.96 2.60
N GLY A 48 1.41 -10.93 3.48
CA GLY A 48 2.47 -10.72 4.47
C GLY A 48 3.66 -9.89 3.98
N ALA A 49 3.62 -9.43 2.73
CA ALA A 49 4.66 -8.54 2.18
C ALA A 49 4.49 -7.05 2.58
N GLY A 50 3.46 -6.71 3.36
CA GLY A 50 3.07 -5.34 3.70
C GLY A 50 1.80 -4.89 2.97
N GLY A 51 1.43 -5.61 1.93
CA GLY A 51 0.20 -5.56 1.16
C GLY A 51 0.01 -6.88 0.43
N ASN A 52 -1.08 -6.99 -0.31
CA ASN A 52 -1.32 -8.11 -1.23
C ASN A 52 -0.44 -7.96 -2.48
N VAL A 53 0.21 -9.05 -2.88
CA VAL A 53 0.97 -9.12 -4.12
C VAL A 53 0.39 -10.23 -4.98
N VAL A 54 0.10 -9.95 -6.25
CA VAL A 54 -0.35 -10.98 -7.19
C VAL A 54 0.84 -11.41 -8.06
N ALA A 55 1.08 -12.71 -8.15
CA ALA A 55 2.13 -13.30 -8.99
C ALA A 55 1.53 -14.20 -10.06
N ARG A 56 1.81 -13.91 -11.32
CA ARG A 56 1.54 -14.83 -12.44
C ARG A 56 2.85 -15.47 -12.88
N THR A 57 2.94 -16.78 -12.76
CA THR A 57 4.10 -17.56 -13.23
C THR A 57 3.92 -18.01 -14.67
N GLY A 58 5.03 -18.21 -15.39
CA GLY A 58 5.02 -18.66 -16.79
C GLY A 58 6.41 -18.98 -17.33
N ALA A 59 6.48 -19.55 -18.54
CA ALA A 59 7.74 -19.94 -19.16
C ALA A 59 8.73 -18.77 -19.35
N ASP A 60 8.21 -17.55 -19.56
CA ASP A 60 9.01 -16.35 -19.78
C ASP A 60 9.39 -15.63 -18.47
N GLY A 61 9.04 -16.21 -17.31
CA GLY A 61 9.26 -15.64 -15.99
C GLY A 61 7.98 -15.18 -15.31
N VAL A 62 8.14 -14.39 -14.25
CA VAL A 62 7.04 -13.98 -13.38
C VAL A 62 6.63 -12.54 -13.64
N VAL A 63 5.31 -12.30 -13.68
CA VAL A 63 4.71 -10.97 -13.63
C VAL A 63 4.17 -10.76 -12.23
N LEU A 64 4.55 -9.65 -11.59
CA LEU A 64 4.03 -9.23 -10.29
C LEU A 64 3.08 -8.04 -10.44
N VAL A 65 2.06 -8.00 -9.59
CA VAL A 65 1.30 -6.79 -9.29
C VAL A 65 1.55 -6.42 -7.84
N ASP A 66 2.15 -5.28 -7.65
CA ASP A 66 2.71 -4.72 -6.43
C ASP A 66 3.94 -5.48 -5.88
N GLY A 67 4.71 -4.80 -5.05
CA GLY A 67 6.02 -5.25 -4.61
C GLY A 67 6.17 -5.42 -3.09
N GLY A 68 5.11 -5.15 -2.32
CA GLY A 68 5.21 -5.13 -0.86
C GLY A 68 6.14 -4.04 -0.33
N LEU A 69 6.38 -4.03 0.98
CA LEU A 69 7.31 -3.13 1.65
C LEU A 69 8.78 -3.51 1.37
N ALA A 70 9.68 -2.53 1.39
CA ALA A 70 11.10 -2.72 1.07
C ALA A 70 11.80 -3.72 2.00
N GLU A 71 11.49 -3.71 3.29
CA GLU A 71 12.02 -4.65 4.27
C GLU A 71 11.61 -6.10 4.01
N ASN A 72 10.56 -6.31 3.23
CA ASN A 72 10.02 -7.63 2.89
C ASN A 72 10.45 -8.12 1.50
N ALA A 73 11.21 -7.32 0.75
CA ALA A 73 11.56 -7.59 -0.64
C ALA A 73 12.34 -8.91 -0.83
N ASP A 74 13.20 -9.28 0.14
CA ASP A 74 13.96 -10.54 0.09
C ASP A 74 13.04 -11.75 0.34
N ALA A 75 12.18 -11.67 1.34
CA ALA A 75 11.23 -12.73 1.65
C ALA A 75 10.22 -12.91 0.50
N LEU A 76 9.74 -11.82 -0.09
CA LEU A 76 8.87 -11.85 -1.26
C LEU A 76 9.55 -12.52 -2.46
N ALA A 77 10.81 -12.16 -2.76
CA ALA A 77 11.56 -12.76 -3.87
C ALA A 77 11.75 -14.26 -3.67
N GLN A 78 12.05 -14.72 -2.45
CA GLN A 78 12.16 -16.16 -2.13
C GLN A 78 10.81 -16.86 -2.30
N ALA A 79 9.72 -16.27 -1.82
CA ALA A 79 8.38 -16.84 -1.98
C ALA A 79 7.98 -16.96 -3.46
N VAL A 80 8.28 -15.95 -4.29
CA VAL A 80 8.04 -15.96 -5.74
C VAL A 80 8.84 -17.06 -6.42
N ALA A 81 10.12 -17.22 -6.08
CA ALA A 81 10.97 -18.27 -6.64
C ALA A 81 10.50 -19.69 -6.28
N ALA A 82 9.86 -19.85 -5.12
CA ALA A 82 9.32 -21.13 -4.66
C ALA A 82 7.95 -21.50 -5.26
N LEU A 83 7.31 -20.60 -6.02
CA LEU A 83 6.04 -20.91 -6.70
C LEU A 83 6.22 -21.98 -7.78
N PRO A 84 5.20 -22.79 -8.05
CA PRO A 84 5.20 -23.65 -9.23
C PRO A 84 5.42 -22.83 -10.50
N ASN A 85 6.37 -23.26 -11.33
CA ASN A 85 6.88 -22.49 -12.49
C ASN A 85 7.35 -21.06 -12.10
N GLY A 86 7.77 -20.88 -10.85
CA GLY A 86 8.43 -19.67 -10.38
C GLY A 86 9.77 -19.46 -11.08
N GLY A 87 10.21 -18.22 -11.13
CA GLY A 87 11.44 -17.86 -11.82
C GLY A 87 11.78 -16.39 -11.64
N PRO A 88 12.65 -15.83 -12.48
CA PRO A 88 12.97 -14.42 -12.40
C PRO A 88 11.74 -13.56 -12.71
N VAL A 89 11.56 -12.53 -11.91
CA VAL A 89 10.55 -11.51 -12.20
C VAL A 89 10.95 -10.77 -13.48
N ARG A 90 10.04 -10.61 -14.42
CA ARG A 90 10.26 -9.90 -15.68
C ARG A 90 9.51 -8.58 -15.72
N THR A 91 8.34 -8.56 -15.10
CA THR A 91 7.50 -7.37 -15.06
C THR A 91 6.93 -7.18 -13.67
N LEU A 92 6.94 -5.94 -13.20
CA LEU A 92 6.27 -5.49 -11.99
C LEU A 92 5.29 -4.39 -12.39
N PHE A 93 4.02 -4.52 -11.99
CA PHE A 93 3.07 -3.43 -11.98
C PHE A 93 3.05 -2.78 -10.60
N ASN A 94 3.16 -1.45 -10.51
CA ASN A 94 2.81 -0.74 -9.30
C ASN A 94 1.40 -0.16 -9.46
N THR A 95 0.46 -0.61 -8.63
CA THR A 95 -0.92 -0.14 -8.69
C THR A 95 -1.03 1.34 -8.36
N HIS A 96 -0.19 1.83 -7.46
CA HIS A 96 0.01 3.25 -7.14
C HIS A 96 1.38 3.46 -6.47
N TRP A 97 1.66 4.67 -5.98
CA TRP A 97 3.01 5.06 -5.55
C TRP A 97 3.38 4.68 -4.11
N HIS A 98 2.47 4.23 -3.25
CA HIS A 98 2.75 3.98 -1.84
C HIS A 98 3.83 2.91 -1.60
N PRO A 99 4.53 2.96 -0.45
CA PRO A 99 5.63 2.03 -0.16
C PRO A 99 5.23 0.57 -0.14
N GLU A 100 3.99 0.29 0.24
CA GLU A 100 3.40 -1.04 0.31
C GLU A 100 3.26 -1.69 -1.08
N GLN A 101 3.29 -0.88 -2.15
CA GLN A 101 3.22 -1.32 -3.55
C GLN A 101 4.56 -1.24 -4.27
N THR A 102 5.44 -0.34 -3.82
CA THR A 102 6.68 0.00 -4.55
C THR A 102 7.95 -0.44 -3.85
N GLY A 103 7.87 -1.05 -2.65
CA GLY A 103 9.04 -1.33 -1.83
C GLY A 103 10.07 -2.27 -2.47
N SER A 104 9.65 -3.19 -3.34
CA SER A 104 10.58 -4.05 -4.09
C SER A 104 11.16 -3.42 -5.35
N ASN A 105 10.76 -2.19 -5.71
CA ASN A 105 11.15 -1.56 -6.98
C ASN A 105 12.68 -1.46 -7.15
N GLU A 106 13.40 -1.06 -6.10
CA GLU A 106 14.86 -0.90 -6.20
C GLU A 106 15.56 -2.24 -6.51
N LYS A 107 15.22 -3.27 -5.75
CA LYS A 107 15.77 -4.62 -5.95
C LYS A 107 15.45 -5.16 -7.35
N LEU A 108 14.20 -5.04 -7.77
CA LEU A 108 13.75 -5.54 -9.08
C LEU A 108 14.27 -4.67 -10.22
N GLY A 109 14.35 -3.36 -10.05
CA GLY A 109 14.93 -2.46 -11.04
C GLY A 109 16.42 -2.70 -11.27
N MET A 110 17.21 -2.96 -10.20
CA MET A 110 18.62 -3.37 -10.33
C MET A 110 18.77 -4.72 -11.06
N ALA A 111 17.78 -5.60 -10.99
CA ALA A 111 17.73 -6.84 -11.74
C ALA A 111 17.25 -6.67 -13.20
N GLY A 112 16.98 -5.44 -13.65
CA GLY A 112 16.54 -5.13 -15.01
C GLY A 112 15.06 -5.42 -15.29
N VAL A 113 14.23 -5.52 -14.25
CA VAL A 113 12.80 -5.76 -14.40
C VAL A 113 12.11 -4.58 -15.06
N THR A 114 11.15 -4.84 -15.95
CA THR A 114 10.25 -3.80 -16.46
C THR A 114 9.23 -3.43 -15.40
N ILE A 115 9.31 -2.19 -14.89
CA ILE A 115 8.37 -1.65 -13.91
C ILE A 115 7.35 -0.79 -14.64
N ILE A 116 6.08 -1.19 -14.61
CA ILE A 116 4.97 -0.53 -15.29
C ILE A 116 4.09 0.17 -14.24
N ALA A 117 3.78 1.44 -14.48
CA ALA A 117 2.83 2.20 -13.67
C ALA A 117 2.06 3.22 -14.54
N GLN A 118 0.98 3.75 -13.98
CA GLN A 118 0.36 4.94 -14.54
C GLN A 118 1.33 6.14 -14.42
N GLU A 119 1.28 7.09 -15.33
CA GLU A 119 2.27 8.19 -15.42
C GLU A 119 2.34 9.01 -14.13
N ASN A 120 1.21 9.33 -13.47
CA ASN A 120 1.21 10.10 -12.23
C ASN A 120 1.94 9.36 -11.10
N THR A 121 1.77 8.03 -11.00
CA THR A 121 2.54 7.20 -10.06
C THR A 121 4.05 7.41 -10.24
N ARG A 122 4.55 7.42 -11.48
CA ARG A 122 5.97 7.70 -11.76
C ARG A 122 6.37 9.12 -11.33
N LEU A 123 5.53 10.11 -11.61
CA LEU A 123 5.79 11.51 -11.23
C LEU A 123 5.89 11.68 -9.72
N TRP A 124 5.01 11.04 -8.94
CA TRP A 124 5.09 11.05 -7.48
C TRP A 124 6.36 10.39 -6.95
N LEU A 125 6.76 9.26 -7.52
CA LEU A 125 7.99 8.56 -7.12
C LEU A 125 9.28 9.35 -7.44
N GLN A 126 9.22 10.40 -8.25
CA GLN A 126 10.33 11.30 -8.53
C GLN A 126 10.47 12.46 -7.53
N GLN A 127 9.54 12.59 -6.58
CA GLN A 127 9.46 13.71 -5.67
C GLN A 127 9.58 13.26 -4.22
N ASN A 128 10.02 14.20 -3.35
CA ASN A 128 9.86 14.03 -1.91
C ASN A 128 8.43 14.44 -1.53
N ILE A 129 7.72 13.57 -0.85
CA ILE A 129 6.34 13.81 -0.42
C ILE A 129 6.32 13.93 1.10
N THR A 130 5.53 14.84 1.62
CA THR A 130 5.21 14.92 3.05
C THR A 130 3.70 14.97 3.18
N TRP A 131 3.11 13.97 3.82
CA TRP A 131 1.68 13.99 4.09
C TRP A 131 1.31 15.06 5.10
N PRO A 132 0.41 15.97 4.78
CA PRO A 132 0.09 17.10 5.66
C PRO A 132 -0.64 16.69 6.94
N TRP A 133 -1.40 15.59 6.93
CA TRP A 133 -2.22 15.15 8.06
C TRP A 133 -1.45 14.45 9.20
N ASN A 134 -0.25 13.92 8.94
CA ASN A 134 0.53 13.20 9.96
C ASN A 134 2.04 13.48 9.89
N GLY A 135 2.49 14.29 8.92
CA GLY A 135 3.90 14.64 8.73
C GLY A 135 4.80 13.50 8.23
N ARG A 136 4.22 12.34 7.82
CA ARG A 136 5.00 11.21 7.26
C ARG A 136 5.69 11.67 5.99
N LYS A 137 6.99 11.36 5.92
CA LYS A 137 7.85 11.77 4.81
C LYS A 137 8.24 10.58 3.96
N PHE A 138 8.16 10.76 2.66
CA PHE A 138 8.59 9.78 1.65
C PHE A 138 9.65 10.43 0.78
N LYS A 139 10.78 9.75 0.63
CA LYS A 139 11.86 10.21 -0.23
C LYS A 139 11.57 9.77 -1.66
N LYS A 140 11.96 10.61 -2.62
CA LYS A 140 11.98 10.21 -4.03
C LYS A 140 12.78 8.92 -4.22
N LEU A 141 12.33 8.04 -5.06
CA LEU A 141 13.05 6.81 -5.37
C LEU A 141 14.25 7.08 -6.28
N ALA A 142 15.30 6.26 -6.13
CA ALA A 142 16.39 6.22 -7.08
C ALA A 142 15.87 5.91 -8.50
N LYS A 143 16.54 6.41 -9.54
CA LYS A 143 16.08 6.24 -10.93
C LYS A 143 15.83 4.77 -11.31
N VAL A 144 16.64 3.86 -10.79
CA VAL A 144 16.52 2.42 -11.02
C VAL A 144 15.24 1.82 -10.42
N ALA A 145 14.71 2.46 -9.37
CA ALA A 145 13.49 2.04 -8.68
C ALA A 145 12.21 2.72 -9.21
N GLN A 146 12.36 3.66 -10.15
CA GLN A 146 11.21 4.33 -10.75
C GLN A 146 10.63 3.49 -11.90
N PRO A 147 9.32 3.55 -12.16
CA PRO A 147 8.72 2.93 -13.33
C PRO A 147 9.45 3.33 -14.62
N ASN A 148 9.92 2.33 -15.37
CA ASN A 148 10.64 2.52 -16.65
C ASN A 148 9.72 2.36 -17.87
N LYS A 149 8.46 1.97 -17.64
CA LYS A 149 7.39 1.96 -18.64
C LYS A 149 6.11 2.54 -18.02
N THR A 150 5.54 3.54 -18.68
CA THR A 150 4.32 4.19 -18.21
C THR A 150 3.24 4.20 -19.27
N PHE A 151 2.01 4.48 -18.85
CA PHE A 151 0.85 4.64 -19.72
C PHE A 151 -0.13 5.66 -19.13
N TYR A 152 -1.08 6.15 -19.92
CA TYR A 152 -2.07 7.13 -19.50
C TYR A 152 -3.47 6.53 -19.32
N ASP A 153 -3.93 5.67 -20.24
CA ASP A 153 -5.30 5.14 -20.22
C ASP A 153 -5.31 3.62 -19.97
N LYS A 154 -4.77 2.81 -20.88
CA LYS A 154 -4.80 1.34 -20.80
C LYS A 154 -3.72 0.72 -21.66
N GLY A 155 -3.49 -0.56 -21.42
CA GLY A 155 -2.57 -1.36 -22.21
C GLY A 155 -2.82 -2.85 -22.06
N THR A 156 -2.03 -3.61 -22.80
CA THR A 156 -2.01 -5.08 -22.74
C THR A 156 -0.57 -5.52 -22.61
N LEU A 157 -0.31 -6.44 -21.70
CA LEU A 157 0.92 -7.20 -21.61
C LEU A 157 0.62 -8.61 -22.11
N ASP A 158 1.53 -9.13 -22.95
CA ASP A 158 1.36 -10.45 -23.61
C ASP A 158 1.14 -11.62 -22.64
N PRO A 159 0.53 -12.67 -23.17
CA PRO A 159 -0.76 -12.69 -23.84
C PRO A 159 -1.89 -12.64 -22.83
N GLY A 160 -2.69 -11.61 -22.93
CA GLY A 160 -3.97 -11.58 -22.22
C GLY A 160 -3.98 -10.93 -20.86
N ILE A 161 -2.90 -10.30 -20.36
CA ILE A 161 -2.97 -9.41 -19.20
C ILE A 161 -3.37 -8.03 -19.69
N ARG A 162 -4.52 -7.54 -19.20
CA ARG A 162 -5.00 -6.18 -19.48
C ARG A 162 -4.76 -5.31 -18.27
N TYR A 163 -4.38 -4.07 -18.47
CA TYR A 163 -4.26 -3.10 -17.40
C TYR A 163 -4.80 -1.75 -17.83
N GLY A 164 -5.23 -0.96 -16.88
CA GLY A 164 -5.75 0.35 -17.19
C GLY A 164 -5.79 1.26 -15.98
N TYR A 165 -5.88 2.55 -16.27
CA TYR A 165 -6.03 3.60 -15.29
C TYR A 165 -7.41 3.50 -14.62
N ILE A 166 -7.44 3.60 -13.31
CA ILE A 166 -8.65 3.82 -12.55
C ILE A 166 -8.87 5.32 -12.54
N SER A 167 -9.61 5.78 -13.56
CA SER A 167 -9.88 7.19 -13.76
C SER A 167 -10.55 7.85 -12.56
N ASP A 168 -10.55 9.18 -12.55
CA ASP A 168 -11.15 10.06 -11.55
C ASP A 168 -10.41 10.14 -10.21
N ALA A 169 -9.10 9.78 -10.20
CA ALA A 169 -8.25 9.94 -9.03
C ALA A 169 -8.88 9.31 -7.76
N ALA A 170 -8.85 7.98 -7.67
CA ALA A 170 -9.56 7.25 -6.62
C ALA A 170 -8.84 7.34 -5.25
N HIS A 171 -7.94 6.40 -4.95
CA HIS A 171 -7.12 6.41 -3.73
C HIS A 171 -5.95 7.40 -3.85
N THR A 172 -5.34 7.45 -5.05
CA THR A 172 -4.39 8.46 -5.56
C THR A 172 -4.82 8.87 -6.97
N ASP A 173 -4.09 9.80 -7.59
CA ASP A 173 -4.31 10.16 -9.01
C ASP A 173 -3.60 9.24 -10.01
N GLY A 174 -2.92 8.19 -9.53
CA GLY A 174 -2.15 7.26 -10.34
C GLY A 174 -2.59 5.80 -10.24
N ASP A 175 -3.78 5.53 -9.71
CA ASP A 175 -4.26 4.17 -9.47
C ASP A 175 -4.49 3.40 -10.78
N LEU A 176 -4.05 2.14 -10.82
CA LEU A 176 -4.30 1.25 -11.94
C LEU A 176 -4.90 -0.08 -11.49
N TYR A 177 -5.56 -0.76 -12.42
CA TYR A 177 -5.93 -2.15 -12.28
C TYR A 177 -5.12 -3.05 -13.22
N VAL A 178 -4.94 -4.32 -12.83
CA VAL A 178 -4.41 -5.39 -13.68
C VAL A 178 -5.41 -6.53 -13.73
N TYR A 179 -5.88 -6.86 -14.93
CA TYR A 179 -6.89 -7.90 -15.15
C TYR A 179 -6.27 -9.11 -15.85
N PHE A 180 -6.51 -10.29 -15.30
CA PHE A 180 -6.13 -11.60 -15.81
C PHE A 180 -7.39 -12.31 -16.36
N PRO A 181 -7.73 -12.11 -17.65
CA PRO A 181 -9.02 -12.57 -18.20
C PRO A 181 -9.20 -14.09 -18.13
N GLN A 182 -8.13 -14.87 -18.32
CA GLN A 182 -8.19 -16.34 -18.32
C GLN A 182 -8.60 -16.89 -16.94
N GLN A 183 -8.13 -16.26 -15.86
CA GLN A 183 -8.43 -16.63 -14.48
C GLN A 183 -9.63 -15.86 -13.93
N ASN A 184 -10.11 -14.85 -14.64
CA ASN A 184 -11.12 -13.89 -14.21
C ASN A 184 -10.77 -13.22 -12.87
N ILE A 185 -9.51 -12.76 -12.75
CA ILE A 185 -8.95 -12.10 -11.56
C ILE A 185 -8.60 -10.65 -11.90
N LEU A 186 -9.02 -9.73 -11.04
CA LEU A 186 -8.78 -8.30 -11.17
C LEU A 186 -8.03 -7.78 -9.93
N ALA A 187 -6.76 -7.40 -10.07
CA ALA A 187 -6.00 -6.72 -9.02
C ALA A 187 -6.20 -5.21 -9.16
N VAL A 188 -6.52 -4.52 -8.06
CA VAL A 188 -6.96 -3.12 -8.07
C VAL A 188 -6.23 -2.22 -7.09
N GLY A 189 -5.21 -2.74 -6.38
CA GLY A 189 -4.53 -1.97 -5.34
C GLY A 189 -5.50 -1.43 -4.29
N ASP A 190 -5.25 -0.22 -3.84
CA ASP A 190 -6.03 0.43 -2.79
C ASP A 190 -7.26 1.20 -3.31
N ALA A 191 -7.60 1.04 -4.59
CA ALA A 191 -8.87 1.55 -5.12
C ALA A 191 -10.10 0.79 -4.60
N ALA A 192 -9.89 -0.40 -3.99
CA ALA A 192 -10.87 -1.11 -3.19
C ALA A 192 -10.19 -1.67 -1.93
N TYR A 193 -10.94 -1.79 -0.85
CA TYR A 193 -10.41 -2.24 0.44
C TYR A 193 -11.13 -3.49 0.92
N GLY A 194 -10.37 -4.52 1.29
CA GLY A 194 -10.91 -5.75 1.86
C GLY A 194 -11.11 -5.69 3.36
N GLN A 195 -10.47 -4.73 4.06
CA GLN A 195 -10.50 -4.63 5.52
C GLN A 195 -10.25 -3.19 5.97
N GLY A 196 -11.08 -2.67 6.87
CA GLY A 196 -10.95 -1.33 7.44
C GLY A 196 -11.28 -0.21 6.44
N TRP A 197 -10.99 1.03 6.84
CA TRP A 197 -11.24 2.22 6.05
C TRP A 197 -10.04 2.53 5.13
N PRO A 198 -10.27 2.94 3.87
CA PRO A 198 -9.20 3.32 2.97
C PRO A 198 -8.50 4.62 3.42
N VAL A 199 -7.24 4.74 3.06
CA VAL A 199 -6.58 6.04 3.09
C VAL A 199 -7.07 6.84 1.89
N VAL A 200 -7.61 8.02 2.12
CA VAL A 200 -7.86 9.00 1.06
C VAL A 200 -6.62 9.87 0.94
N ASP A 201 -5.78 9.61 -0.04
CA ASP A 201 -4.56 10.39 -0.23
C ASP A 201 -4.83 11.62 -1.11
N TRP A 202 -5.54 12.59 -0.52
CA TRP A 202 -5.91 13.80 -1.22
C TRP A 202 -4.70 14.69 -1.58
N TRP A 203 -3.55 14.49 -0.90
CA TRP A 203 -2.33 15.21 -1.24
C TRP A 203 -1.75 14.80 -2.59
N THR A 204 -1.93 13.54 -2.97
CA THR A 204 -1.55 13.02 -4.29
C THR A 204 -2.77 12.76 -5.17
N GLY A 205 -3.78 13.59 -5.02
CA GLY A 205 -4.94 13.70 -5.92
C GLY A 205 -6.12 12.78 -5.60
N GLY A 206 -6.00 11.82 -4.67
CA GLY A 206 -7.11 10.95 -4.29
C GLY A 206 -8.25 11.73 -3.59
N TRP A 207 -9.50 11.33 -3.80
CA TRP A 207 -10.63 11.95 -3.14
C TRP A 207 -11.84 11.01 -3.02
N ILE A 208 -12.74 11.32 -2.09
CA ILE A 208 -13.87 10.43 -1.80
C ILE A 208 -14.78 10.18 -3.01
N GLY A 209 -15.04 11.19 -3.85
CA GLY A 209 -15.81 11.01 -5.08
C GLY A 209 -15.07 10.19 -6.13
N GLY A 210 -13.75 10.31 -6.18
CA GLY A 210 -12.89 9.48 -7.01
C GLY A 210 -12.87 8.02 -6.56
N ILE A 211 -12.93 7.73 -5.26
CA ILE A 211 -13.10 6.35 -4.75
C ILE A 211 -14.42 5.77 -5.27
N VAL A 212 -15.51 6.53 -5.24
CA VAL A 212 -16.80 6.11 -5.82
C VAL A 212 -16.68 5.84 -7.32
N GLY A 213 -16.06 6.74 -8.07
CA GLY A 213 -15.80 6.57 -9.51
C GLY A 213 -14.89 5.38 -9.81
N GLY A 214 -13.85 5.18 -9.01
CA GLY A 214 -12.93 4.03 -9.09
C GLY A 214 -13.64 2.69 -8.91
N LEU A 215 -14.52 2.59 -7.94
CA LEU A 215 -15.35 1.39 -7.72
C LEU A 215 -16.32 1.14 -8.90
N GLN A 216 -16.89 2.20 -9.49
CA GLN A 216 -17.69 2.08 -10.72
C GLN A 216 -16.83 1.56 -11.88
N ARG A 217 -15.60 2.07 -12.00
CA ARG A 217 -14.64 1.60 -13.01
C ARG A 217 -14.29 0.12 -12.81
N ILE A 218 -13.99 -0.30 -11.59
CA ILE A 218 -13.74 -1.71 -11.24
C ILE A 218 -14.93 -2.59 -11.66
N ARG A 219 -16.15 -2.19 -11.35
CA ARG A 219 -17.37 -2.91 -11.75
C ARG A 219 -17.56 -2.98 -13.25
N SER A 220 -17.14 -1.97 -14.01
CA SER A 220 -17.25 -1.97 -15.47
C SER A 220 -16.27 -2.92 -16.16
N VAL A 221 -15.15 -3.25 -15.50
CA VAL A 221 -14.15 -4.21 -15.98
C VAL A 221 -14.48 -5.63 -15.52
N ALA A 222 -15.01 -5.78 -14.31
CA ALA A 222 -15.37 -7.04 -13.68
C ALA A 222 -16.73 -7.57 -14.16
N ASN A 223 -16.96 -8.86 -13.97
CA ASN A 223 -18.27 -9.52 -14.04
C ASN A 223 -18.61 -10.16 -12.69
N LYS A 224 -19.78 -10.80 -12.57
CA LYS A 224 -20.28 -11.35 -11.30
C LYS A 224 -19.40 -12.43 -10.69
N GLU A 225 -18.62 -13.13 -11.50
CA GLU A 225 -17.71 -14.22 -11.11
C GLU A 225 -16.28 -13.73 -10.90
N THR A 226 -15.98 -12.47 -11.23
CA THR A 226 -14.63 -11.91 -11.08
C THR A 226 -14.24 -11.87 -9.61
N LYS A 227 -13.09 -12.46 -9.28
CA LYS A 227 -12.44 -12.27 -7.99
C LYS A 227 -11.59 -10.99 -8.05
N ILE A 228 -11.75 -10.11 -7.09
CA ILE A 228 -11.11 -8.81 -7.06
C ILE A 228 -10.10 -8.79 -5.92
N VAL A 229 -8.84 -8.55 -6.23
CA VAL A 229 -7.74 -8.52 -5.25
C VAL A 229 -7.45 -7.07 -4.90
N PRO A 230 -7.81 -6.62 -3.69
CA PRO A 230 -7.44 -5.30 -3.19
C PRO A 230 -5.99 -5.29 -2.72
N GLY A 231 -5.40 -4.11 -2.50
CA GLY A 231 -4.07 -3.98 -1.91
C GLY A 231 -4.02 -4.44 -0.44
N VAL A 232 -5.15 -4.38 0.27
CA VAL A 232 -5.26 -4.76 1.68
C VAL A 232 -6.49 -5.61 1.94
N GLY A 233 -6.33 -6.70 2.70
CA GLY A 233 -7.41 -7.57 3.15
C GLY A 233 -7.72 -8.74 2.21
N PRO A 234 -8.85 -9.43 2.42
CA PRO A 234 -9.23 -10.62 1.66
C PRO A 234 -9.63 -10.28 0.21
N VAL A 235 -9.62 -11.30 -0.64
CA VAL A 235 -10.16 -11.24 -2.00
C VAL A 235 -11.65 -10.92 -1.93
N LEU A 236 -12.08 -9.96 -2.75
CA LEU A 236 -13.43 -9.44 -2.83
C LEU A 236 -14.20 -10.06 -3.99
N THR A 237 -15.51 -10.06 -3.85
CA THR A 237 -16.47 -10.41 -4.91
C THR A 237 -17.01 -9.16 -5.60
N TYR A 238 -17.68 -9.33 -6.72
CA TYR A 238 -18.41 -8.25 -7.38
C TYR A 238 -19.50 -7.62 -6.46
N ALA A 239 -20.12 -8.43 -5.60
CA ALA A 239 -21.11 -7.95 -4.63
C ALA A 239 -20.46 -7.10 -3.52
N ASP A 240 -19.24 -7.44 -3.10
CA ASP A 240 -18.50 -6.62 -2.12
C ASP A 240 -18.18 -5.23 -2.69
N ILE A 241 -17.80 -5.15 -3.96
CA ILE A 241 -17.57 -3.87 -4.64
C ILE A 241 -18.88 -3.07 -4.75
N ALA A 242 -20.02 -3.73 -5.02
CA ALA A 242 -21.30 -3.05 -5.02
C ALA A 242 -21.65 -2.47 -3.64
N ALA A 243 -21.43 -3.25 -2.58
CA ALA A 243 -21.66 -2.78 -1.20
C ALA A 243 -20.72 -1.64 -0.81
N GLN A 244 -19.46 -1.66 -1.23
CA GLN A 244 -18.52 -0.55 -1.02
C GLN A 244 -18.98 0.71 -1.78
N LEU A 245 -19.43 0.54 -3.02
CA LEU A 245 -19.93 1.65 -3.84
C LEU A 245 -21.13 2.34 -3.17
N ASP A 246 -22.08 1.56 -2.66
CA ASP A 246 -23.25 2.10 -1.94
C ASP A 246 -22.80 2.80 -0.64
N MET A 247 -21.90 2.19 0.13
CA MET A 247 -21.38 2.75 1.38
C MET A 247 -20.65 4.08 1.16
N TYR A 248 -19.66 4.11 0.27
CA TYR A 248 -18.87 5.32 0.03
C TYR A 248 -19.67 6.39 -0.70
N GLY A 249 -20.62 6.00 -1.56
CA GLY A 249 -21.58 6.92 -2.17
C GLY A 249 -22.45 7.64 -1.14
N ASN A 250 -23.03 6.90 -0.19
CA ASN A 250 -23.80 7.49 0.90
C ASN A 250 -22.96 8.44 1.77
N ILE A 251 -21.72 8.07 2.08
CA ILE A 251 -20.81 8.93 2.86
C ILE A 251 -20.45 10.18 2.06
N TYR A 252 -20.11 10.03 0.79
CA TYR A 252 -19.81 11.14 -0.13
C TYR A 252 -20.96 12.16 -0.17
N ASP A 253 -22.20 11.69 -0.35
CA ASP A 253 -23.37 12.57 -0.43
C ASP A 253 -23.59 13.35 0.88
N ARG A 254 -23.42 12.69 2.04
CA ARG A 254 -23.52 13.33 3.36
C ARG A 254 -22.44 14.39 3.54
N LEU A 255 -21.19 14.07 3.21
CA LEU A 255 -20.08 15.01 3.32
C LEU A 255 -20.23 16.19 2.36
N ASN A 256 -20.72 15.95 1.14
CA ASN A 256 -21.00 17.00 0.16
C ASN A 256 -22.11 17.95 0.64
N GLN A 257 -23.16 17.43 1.27
CA GLN A 257 -24.18 18.27 1.91
C GLN A 257 -23.62 19.12 3.05
N MET A 258 -22.68 18.59 3.82
CA MET A 258 -22.07 19.30 4.94
C MET A 258 -21.14 20.42 4.45
N ILE A 259 -20.29 20.16 3.45
CA ILE A 259 -19.40 21.18 2.90
C ILE A 259 -20.18 22.33 2.27
N ASN A 260 -21.31 22.04 1.59
CA ASN A 260 -22.21 23.05 1.03
C ASN A 260 -22.91 23.91 2.09
N LYS A 261 -22.99 23.43 3.33
CA LYS A 261 -23.51 24.18 4.50
C LYS A 261 -22.40 24.91 5.28
N GLY A 262 -21.14 24.85 4.81
CA GLY A 262 -20.02 25.51 5.45
C GLY A 262 -19.46 24.81 6.69
N HIS A 263 -19.75 23.51 6.89
CA HIS A 263 -19.15 22.75 8.00
C HIS A 263 -17.64 22.60 7.83
N SER A 264 -16.96 22.47 8.96
CA SER A 264 -15.54 22.15 9.06
C SER A 264 -15.30 20.63 9.06
N PRO A 265 -14.05 20.15 8.79
CA PRO A 265 -13.68 18.75 8.93
C PRO A 265 -14.00 18.17 10.34
N SER A 266 -13.82 18.98 11.39
CA SER A 266 -14.10 18.56 12.77
C SER A 266 -15.59 18.36 13.03
N GLU A 267 -16.44 19.23 12.49
CA GLU A 267 -17.90 19.08 12.55
C GLU A 267 -18.37 17.88 11.75
N ALA A 268 -17.72 17.58 10.58
CA ALA A 268 -18.03 16.40 9.81
C ALA A 268 -17.74 15.11 10.61
N VAL A 269 -16.59 15.02 11.28
CA VAL A 269 -16.27 13.89 12.17
C VAL A 269 -17.28 13.79 13.32
N ALA A 270 -17.60 14.91 13.99
CA ALA A 270 -18.55 14.93 15.11
C ALA A 270 -19.97 14.50 14.71
N ALA A 271 -20.39 14.75 13.48
CA ALA A 271 -21.68 14.35 12.94
C ALA A 271 -21.82 12.84 12.67
N LYS A 272 -20.68 12.10 12.70
CA LYS A 272 -20.62 10.64 12.51
C LYS A 272 -21.37 10.12 11.27
N PRO A 273 -21.05 10.61 10.07
CA PRO A 273 -21.78 10.28 8.83
C PRO A 273 -21.62 8.83 8.38
N ALA A 274 -20.76 8.05 9.04
CA ALA A 274 -20.50 6.64 8.74
C ALA A 274 -20.84 5.69 9.90
N LYS A 275 -21.62 6.16 10.89
CA LYS A 275 -21.90 5.44 12.14
C LYS A 275 -22.42 4.02 11.93
N GLU A 276 -23.32 3.80 10.99
CA GLU A 276 -23.92 2.50 10.68
C GLU A 276 -22.91 1.46 10.17
N TYR A 277 -21.74 1.90 9.70
CA TYR A 277 -20.68 1.03 9.17
C TYR A 277 -19.58 0.73 10.20
N GLU A 278 -19.54 1.43 11.36
CA GLU A 278 -18.49 1.30 12.38
C GLU A 278 -18.34 -0.13 12.90
N ALA A 279 -19.43 -0.84 13.08
CA ALA A 279 -19.41 -2.22 13.59
C ALA A 279 -18.61 -3.18 12.67
N LYS A 280 -18.62 -2.94 11.36
CA LYS A 280 -17.93 -3.74 10.35
C LYS A 280 -16.54 -3.20 10.02
N MET A 281 -16.41 -1.88 9.92
CA MET A 281 -15.23 -1.22 9.35
C MET A 281 -14.28 -0.64 10.42
N GLY A 282 -14.71 -0.55 11.68
CA GLY A 282 -13.98 0.13 12.75
C GLY A 282 -14.20 1.64 12.76
N ASN A 283 -13.42 2.38 13.58
CA ASN A 283 -13.55 3.82 13.74
C ASN A 283 -13.27 4.56 12.41
N PRO A 284 -14.23 5.37 11.89
CA PRO A 284 -14.10 6.08 10.62
C PRO A 284 -13.50 7.48 10.73
N ASP A 285 -13.18 7.99 11.92
CA ASP A 285 -12.92 9.41 12.16
C ASP A 285 -11.83 9.97 11.22
N GLU A 286 -10.73 9.26 11.07
CA GLU A 286 -9.64 9.65 10.16
C GLU A 286 -10.05 9.57 8.67
N PHE A 287 -10.82 8.54 8.31
CA PHE A 287 -11.37 8.42 6.97
C PHE A 287 -12.32 9.57 6.66
N ILE A 288 -13.23 9.89 7.57
CA ILE A 288 -14.19 11.00 7.41
C ILE A 288 -13.46 12.33 7.30
N ARG A 289 -12.48 12.58 8.17
CA ARG A 289 -11.66 13.81 8.11
C ARG A 289 -11.01 13.98 6.76
N ARG A 290 -10.27 12.98 6.29
CA ARG A 290 -9.56 13.02 5.00
C ARG A 290 -10.52 13.09 3.81
N SER A 291 -11.63 12.37 3.89
CA SER A 291 -12.68 12.44 2.86
C SER A 291 -13.27 13.85 2.76
N PHE A 292 -13.49 14.53 3.87
CA PHE A 292 -13.98 15.89 3.88
C PHE A 292 -12.93 16.88 3.36
N GLU A 293 -11.68 16.75 3.81
CA GLU A 293 -10.55 17.55 3.31
C GLU A 293 -10.34 17.37 1.81
N SER A 294 -10.52 16.13 1.30
CA SER A 294 -10.41 15.83 -0.11
C SER A 294 -11.45 16.54 -0.98
N LEU A 295 -12.66 16.78 -0.44
CA LEU A 295 -13.68 17.59 -1.13
C LEU A 295 -13.24 19.03 -1.29
N TRP A 296 -12.60 19.62 -0.28
CA TRP A 296 -12.05 20.96 -0.39
C TRP A 296 -10.93 21.03 -1.43
N ALA A 297 -9.98 20.11 -1.35
CA ALA A 297 -8.87 20.06 -2.30
C ALA A 297 -9.34 19.90 -3.75
N TYR A 298 -10.43 19.15 -3.96
CA TYR A 298 -11.00 18.92 -5.29
C TYR A 298 -11.88 20.08 -5.79
N LEU A 299 -12.72 20.66 -4.90
CA LEU A 299 -13.67 21.71 -5.25
C LEU A 299 -13.05 23.12 -5.26
N SER A 300 -11.93 23.31 -4.58
CA SER A 300 -11.24 24.60 -4.46
C SER A 300 -9.72 24.41 -4.60
N PRO A 301 -9.24 23.97 -5.77
CA PRO A 301 -7.82 23.64 -5.97
C PRO A 301 -6.86 24.82 -5.80
N ASP A 302 -7.39 26.05 -5.83
CA ASP A 302 -6.62 27.29 -5.70
C ASP A 302 -6.76 27.97 -4.31
N ALA A 303 -7.36 27.30 -3.32
CA ALA A 303 -7.62 27.85 -1.98
C ALA A 303 -6.48 27.61 -0.99
#